data_0232c2f8255575b455c63fef2d8cb7ae
#
_entry.id   0232c2f8255575b455c63fef2d8cb7ae
#
_cell.length_a   1.000
_cell.length_b   1.000
_cell.length_c   1.000
_cell.angle_alpha   90.00
_cell.angle_beta   90.00
_cell.angle_gamma   90.00
#
_symmetry.space_group_name_H-M   'P 1'
#
loop_
_entity.id
_entity.type
_entity.pdbx_description
1 polymer ?
#
loop_
_entity_poly.entity_id
_entity_poly.type
_entity_poly.pdbx_seq_one_letter_code
_entity_poly.pdbx_strand_id
1 'polypeptide(L)'
;MKHTVDLTDHELALIRKVLARHSSIAGAIVFGSRAMGTARPESDIDLALEGIDDPLEAQAIANELEELPLPYRFDVLALAAVRIPSLREHIKRVGIRISA
;
A
#
# COMPACT_ATOMS: atom_id res chain seq x y z
N MET A 1 -21.64 -0.68 4.86
CA MET A 1 -21.10 0.25 3.85
C MET A 1 -19.69 -0.12 3.47
N LYS A 2 -19.40 -0.08 2.20
CA LYS A 2 -18.08 -0.44 1.69
C LYS A 2 -17.12 0.73 1.78
N HIS A 3 -15.97 0.51 2.39
CA HIS A 3 -14.90 1.49 2.38
C HIS A 3 -14.14 1.36 1.06
N THR A 4 -13.95 2.46 0.38
CA THR A 4 -13.17 2.49 -0.85
C THR A 4 -11.90 3.27 -0.62
N VAL A 5 -10.82 2.79 -1.22
CA VAL A 5 -9.56 3.52 -1.18
C VAL A 5 -9.67 4.76 -2.06
N ASP A 6 -9.03 5.85 -1.65
CA ASP A 6 -9.07 7.12 -2.37
C ASP A 6 -8.08 7.11 -3.54
N LEU A 7 -8.38 6.27 -4.52
CA LEU A 7 -7.65 6.11 -5.76
C LEU A 7 -8.64 5.72 -6.84
N THR A 8 -8.39 6.14 -8.08
CA THR A 8 -9.25 5.75 -9.20
C THR A 8 -9.04 4.28 -9.54
N ASP A 9 -10.00 3.69 -10.26
CA ASP A 9 -9.88 2.32 -10.74
C ASP A 9 -8.65 2.15 -11.62
N HIS A 10 -8.34 3.14 -12.45
CA HIS A 10 -7.17 3.10 -13.32
C HIS A 10 -5.87 3.10 -12.50
N GLU A 11 -5.81 3.95 -11.49
CA GLU A 11 -4.63 4.01 -10.61
C GLU A 11 -4.44 2.70 -9.87
N LEU A 12 -5.52 2.13 -9.34
CA LEU A 12 -5.48 0.84 -8.66
C LEU A 12 -5.03 -0.28 -9.60
N ALA A 13 -5.49 -0.27 -10.84
CA ALA A 13 -5.11 -1.28 -11.82
C ALA A 13 -3.60 -1.25 -12.08
N LEU A 14 -3.03 -0.06 -12.21
CA LEU A 14 -1.59 0.09 -12.43
C LEU A 14 -0.79 -0.43 -11.22
N ILE A 15 -1.24 -0.09 -10.02
CA ILE A 15 -0.57 -0.54 -8.80
C ILE A 15 -0.65 -2.07 -8.68
N ARG A 16 -1.83 -2.64 -8.89
CA ARG A 16 -2.02 -4.09 -8.81
C ARG A 16 -1.16 -4.83 -9.82
N LYS A 17 -0.95 -4.25 -10.98
CA LYS A 17 -0.13 -4.86 -12.03
C LYS A 17 1.34 -4.99 -11.58
N VAL A 18 1.87 -3.97 -10.92
CA VAL A 18 3.22 -4.03 -10.35
C VAL A 18 3.28 -5.08 -9.25
N LEU A 19 2.31 -5.07 -8.33
CA LEU A 19 2.30 -6.01 -7.22
C LEU A 19 2.22 -7.47 -7.71
N ALA A 20 1.50 -7.71 -8.79
CA ALA A 20 1.34 -9.05 -9.35
C ALA A 20 2.64 -9.65 -9.88
N ARG A 21 3.67 -8.82 -10.12
CA ARG A 21 4.98 -9.31 -10.55
C ARG A 21 5.76 -9.98 -9.43
N HIS A 22 5.33 -9.80 -8.18
CA HIS A 22 6.05 -10.27 -7.00
C HIS A 22 5.26 -11.40 -6.35
N SER A 23 5.63 -12.62 -6.64
CA SER A 23 4.90 -13.80 -6.17
C SER A 23 4.97 -13.98 -4.65
N SER A 24 5.94 -13.37 -3.98
CA SER A 24 6.05 -13.43 -2.52
C SER A 24 5.01 -12.57 -1.81
N ILE A 25 4.38 -11.63 -2.50
CA ILE A 25 3.34 -10.80 -1.89
C ILE A 25 2.07 -11.63 -1.71
N ALA A 26 1.66 -11.81 -0.45
CA ALA A 26 0.43 -12.52 -0.11
C ALA A 26 -0.78 -11.59 -0.07
N GLY A 27 -0.56 -10.31 0.14
CA GLY A 27 -1.62 -9.31 0.16
C GLY A 27 -1.06 -7.92 0.26
N ALA A 28 -1.88 -6.93 -0.13
CA ALA A 28 -1.48 -5.53 -0.07
C ALA A 28 -2.63 -4.71 0.52
N ILE A 29 -2.29 -3.86 1.46
CA ILE A 29 -3.27 -3.09 2.24
C ILE A 29 -2.88 -1.62 2.16
N VAL A 30 -3.79 -0.78 1.67
CA VAL A 30 -3.63 0.67 1.73
C VAL A 30 -4.10 1.15 3.09
N PHE A 31 -3.31 2.00 3.74
CA PHE A 31 -3.68 2.59 5.02
C PHE A 31 -3.40 4.09 4.97
N GLY A 32 -3.53 4.77 6.10
CA GLY A 32 -3.29 6.21 6.16
C GLY A 32 -4.41 7.01 5.51
N SER A 33 -4.07 8.20 5.00
CA SER A 33 -5.08 9.16 4.54
C SER A 33 -5.92 8.65 3.36
N ARG A 34 -5.33 7.86 2.46
CA ARG A 34 -6.07 7.34 1.31
C ARG A 34 -7.07 6.26 1.67
N ALA A 35 -6.87 5.62 2.82
CA ALA A 35 -7.85 4.66 3.35
C ALA A 35 -8.90 5.34 4.21
N MET A 36 -8.55 6.48 4.83
CA MET A 36 -9.44 7.18 5.74
C MET A 36 -10.32 8.24 5.08
N GLY A 37 -10.09 8.52 3.81
CA GLY A 37 -10.84 9.55 3.09
C GLY A 37 -10.39 10.97 3.42
N THR A 38 -9.19 11.13 3.97
CA THR A 38 -8.65 12.44 4.34
C THR A 38 -7.49 12.86 3.43
N ALA A 39 -7.25 12.12 2.35
CA ALA A 39 -6.13 12.39 1.47
C ALA A 39 -6.35 13.68 0.67
N ARG A 40 -5.23 14.36 0.42
CA ARG A 40 -5.17 15.49 -0.51
C ARG A 40 -4.57 14.96 -1.83
N PRO A 41 -4.67 15.73 -2.92
CA PRO A 41 -4.10 15.26 -4.20
C PRO A 41 -2.64 14.90 -4.12
N GLU A 42 -1.87 15.60 -3.27
CA GLU A 42 -0.43 15.37 -3.09
C GLU A 42 -0.09 14.33 -2.01
N SER A 43 -1.08 13.74 -1.36
CA SER A 43 -0.84 12.77 -0.29
C SER A 43 -0.15 11.53 -0.83
N ASP A 44 0.81 11.01 -0.05
CA ASP A 44 1.49 9.75 -0.36
C ASP A 44 0.50 8.59 -0.28
N ILE A 45 0.86 7.50 -0.95
CA ILE A 45 0.13 6.24 -0.83
C ILE A 45 0.88 5.36 0.17
N ASP A 46 0.22 5.06 1.28
CA ASP A 46 0.78 4.19 2.33
C ASP A 46 0.32 2.76 2.08
N LEU A 47 1.28 1.86 1.92
CA LEU A 47 1.00 0.48 1.51
C LEU A 47 1.72 -0.50 2.43
N ALA A 48 0.98 -1.43 3.02
CA ALA A 48 1.53 -2.51 3.83
C ALA A 48 1.41 -3.82 3.06
N LEU A 49 2.53 -4.54 2.95
CA LEU A 49 2.60 -5.78 2.18
C LEU A 49 2.69 -6.98 3.12
N GLU A 50 1.85 -7.99 2.85
CA GLU A 50 1.89 -9.28 3.53
C GLU A 50 2.71 -10.25 2.70
N GLY A 51 3.37 -11.20 3.36
CA GLY A 51 4.18 -12.20 2.68
C GLY A 51 5.64 -11.81 2.51
N ILE A 52 5.96 -10.56 2.77
CA ILE A 52 7.31 -10.02 2.69
C ILE A 52 7.73 -9.59 4.09
N ASP A 53 8.93 -10.00 4.52
CA ASP A 53 9.45 -9.59 5.82
C ASP A 53 10.74 -8.78 5.70
N ASP A 54 11.32 -8.67 4.50
CA ASP A 54 12.56 -7.94 4.27
C ASP A 54 12.27 -6.49 3.87
N PRO A 55 12.69 -5.50 4.68
CA PRO A 55 12.49 -4.09 4.32
C PRO A 55 13.15 -3.69 2.99
N LEU A 56 14.23 -4.37 2.59
CA LEU A 56 14.88 -4.08 1.31
C LEU A 56 14.00 -4.50 0.13
N GLU A 57 13.28 -5.59 0.27
CA GLU A 57 12.33 -6.04 -0.75
C GLU A 57 11.17 -5.04 -0.85
N ALA A 58 10.67 -4.58 0.28
CA ALA A 58 9.62 -3.55 0.30
C ALA A 58 10.09 -2.27 -0.39
N GLN A 59 11.34 -1.86 -0.15
CA GLN A 59 11.88 -0.67 -0.79
C GLN A 59 12.01 -0.84 -2.31
N ALA A 60 12.41 -2.03 -2.75
CA ALA A 60 12.50 -2.32 -4.19
C ALA A 60 11.14 -2.22 -4.86
N ILE A 61 10.10 -2.72 -4.20
CA ILE A 61 8.73 -2.62 -4.70
C ILE A 61 8.28 -1.16 -4.75
N ALA A 62 8.60 -0.38 -3.71
CA ALA A 62 8.29 1.05 -3.70
C ALA A 62 8.92 1.76 -4.90
N ASN A 63 10.17 1.43 -5.21
CA ASN A 63 10.86 2.02 -6.35
C ASN A 63 10.15 1.69 -7.66
N GLU A 64 9.69 0.46 -7.84
CA GLU A 64 8.93 0.07 -9.03
C GLU A 64 7.61 0.84 -9.12
N LEU A 65 6.92 0.98 -8.00
CA LEU A 65 5.65 1.71 -7.97
C LEU A 65 5.85 3.18 -8.34
N GLU A 66 6.97 3.77 -7.91
CA GLU A 66 7.26 5.17 -8.21
C GLU A 66 7.63 5.40 -9.67
N GLU A 67 7.92 4.34 -10.42
CA GLU A 67 8.12 4.42 -11.86
C GLU A 67 6.81 4.48 -12.65
N LEU A 68 5.69 4.22 -12.01
CA LEU A 68 4.39 4.33 -12.66
C LEU A 68 4.11 5.79 -13.03
N PRO A 69 3.31 6.03 -14.11
CA PRO A 69 2.94 7.38 -14.51
C PRO A 69 1.87 7.97 -13.57
N LEU A 70 2.20 8.04 -12.29
CA LEU A 70 1.33 8.56 -11.23
C LEU A 70 2.07 9.65 -10.47
N PRO A 71 1.37 10.70 -10.03
CA PRO A 71 2.03 11.83 -9.36
C PRO A 71 2.22 11.59 -7.86
N TYR A 72 2.28 10.34 -7.42
CA TYR A 72 2.32 10.00 -6.00
C TYR A 72 3.65 9.42 -5.60
N ARG A 73 4.03 9.64 -4.35
CA ARG A 73 5.06 8.88 -3.69
C ARG A 73 4.43 7.68 -3.00
N PHE A 74 5.20 6.63 -2.86
CA PHE A 74 4.74 5.41 -2.22
C PHE A 74 5.57 5.16 -0.97
N ASP A 75 4.89 5.03 0.16
CA ASP A 75 5.50 4.63 1.42
C ASP A 75 5.10 3.17 1.64
N VAL A 76 6.03 2.27 1.34
CA VAL A 76 5.76 0.83 1.33
C VAL A 76 6.50 0.18 2.49
N LEU A 77 5.79 -0.61 3.28
CA LEU A 77 6.40 -1.35 4.38
C LEU A 77 5.98 -2.81 4.34
N ALA A 78 6.83 -3.65 4.91
CA ALA A 78 6.52 -5.06 5.13
C ALA A 78 5.73 -5.17 6.44
N LEU A 79 4.50 -5.65 6.38
CA LEU A 79 3.64 -5.71 7.56
C LEU A 79 4.29 -6.53 8.68
N ALA A 80 4.97 -7.63 8.33
CA ALA A 80 5.63 -8.50 9.29
C ALA A 80 6.76 -7.79 10.04
N ALA A 81 7.33 -6.73 9.47
CA ALA A 81 8.44 -5.98 10.08
C ALA A 81 7.97 -4.82 10.95
N VAL A 82 6.68 -4.54 10.97
CA VAL A 82 6.14 -3.45 11.79
C VAL A 82 6.23 -3.82 13.27
N ARG A 83 6.98 -3.01 14.04
CA ARG A 83 7.23 -3.25 15.46
C ARG A 83 6.42 -2.33 16.36
N ILE A 84 5.83 -1.28 15.82
CA ILE A 84 5.10 -0.28 16.59
C ILE A 84 3.64 -0.74 16.72
N PRO A 85 3.17 -1.09 17.94
CA PRO A 85 1.81 -1.62 18.10
C PRO A 85 0.72 -0.66 17.62
N SER A 86 0.89 0.65 17.82
CA SER A 86 -0.10 1.62 17.36
C SER A 86 -0.22 1.67 15.85
N LEU A 87 0.88 1.49 15.13
CA LEU A 87 0.87 1.44 13.67
C LEU A 87 0.17 0.17 13.18
N ARG A 88 0.49 -0.98 13.79
CA ARG A 88 -0.20 -2.23 13.47
C ARG A 88 -1.70 -2.10 13.65
N GLU A 89 -2.10 -1.52 14.78
CA GLU A 89 -3.51 -1.35 15.08
C GLU A 89 -4.19 -0.41 14.09
N HIS A 90 -3.50 0.67 13.71
CA HIS A 90 -3.99 1.60 12.70
C HIS A 90 -4.22 0.88 11.37
N ILE A 91 -3.25 0.11 10.91
CA ILE A 91 -3.34 -0.63 9.65
C ILE A 91 -4.52 -1.60 9.70
N LYS A 92 -4.67 -2.31 10.81
CA LYS A 92 -5.75 -3.28 10.99
C LYS A 92 -7.11 -2.60 10.98
N ARG A 93 -7.21 -1.43 11.62
CA ARG A 93 -8.49 -0.74 11.78
C ARG A 93 -8.94 -0.02 10.52
N VAL A 94 -8.03 0.68 9.84
CA VAL A 94 -8.40 1.51 8.70
C VAL A 94 -7.95 0.94 7.35
N GLY A 95 -7.12 -0.08 7.35
CA GLY A 95 -6.54 -0.63 6.12
C GLY A 95 -7.59 -1.18 5.18
N ILE A 96 -7.37 -0.96 3.89
CA ILE A 96 -8.23 -1.47 2.83
C ILE A 96 -7.40 -2.38 1.95
N ARG A 97 -7.77 -3.65 1.89
CA ARG A 97 -7.05 -4.63 1.08
C ARG A 97 -7.32 -4.38 -0.39
N ILE A 98 -6.25 -4.21 -1.18
CA ILE A 98 -6.37 -3.98 -2.62
C ILE A 98 -5.87 -5.17 -3.44
N SER A 99 -5.21 -6.13 -2.79
CA SER A 99 -4.71 -7.34 -3.44
C SER A 99 -4.74 -8.47 -2.44
N ALA A 100 -5.19 -9.61 -2.89
CA ALA A 100 -5.28 -10.82 -2.05
C ALA A 100 -3.93 -11.45 -1.84
#